data_1fa5746e24f152c0f84be929c24a489a
#
_entry.id   1fa5746e24f152c0f84be929c24a489a
#
_cell.length_a   1.000
_cell.length_b   1.000
_cell.length_c   1.000
_cell.angle_alpha   90.00
_cell.angle_beta   90.00
_cell.angle_gamma   90.00
#
_symmetry.space_group_name_H-M   'P 1'
#
loop_
_entity.id
_entity.type
_entity.pdbx_description
1 polymer ?
#
loop_
_entity_poly.entity_id
_entity_poly.type
_entity_poly.pdbx_seq_one_letter_code
_entity_poly.pdbx_strand_id
1 'polypeptide(L)'
;MPRTPSEIMSPALVPLSTLTPARFLTLADVPPEIEWFAKLTNANTRRAYRQDIADFMAFAGLRQPEQFRHVTRAHVIAWHNRLVSQGLANDTIRRKLAALSSLYAYLCDRNAVLHNPVLGVKRPRSMNREGVTPALGDHQARMLLAAPPEGTLKGKRDRAILATLLYHGLRYEELCTLTVGSIHQRESVPHVRVEGKGDKVRYLPLHVTAQLLYHLWPRVIARLRQRGVVTLV
;
A
#
# COMPACT_ATOMS: atom_id res chain seq x y z
N MET A 1 48.84 14.13 33.34
CA MET A 1 48.05 15.30 32.92
C MET A 1 46.74 14.79 32.33
N PRO A 2 45.58 14.99 32.99
CA PRO A 2 44.30 14.56 32.45
C PRO A 2 43.80 15.58 31.43
N ARG A 3 43.25 15.06 30.31
CA ARG A 3 42.61 15.83 29.25
C ARG A 3 41.24 16.35 29.74
N THR A 4 41.01 17.61 29.59
CA THR A 4 39.74 18.31 29.86
C THR A 4 38.60 17.77 28.97
N PRO A 5 37.38 17.64 29.49
CA PRO A 5 36.21 17.28 28.69
C PRO A 5 35.83 18.43 27.77
N SER A 6 35.70 18.14 26.50
CA SER A 6 35.16 18.99 25.47
C SER A 6 33.73 19.42 25.87
N GLU A 7 33.51 20.73 26.03
CA GLU A 7 32.21 21.35 26.21
C GLU A 7 31.33 21.03 24.98
N ILE A 8 30.32 20.22 25.20
CA ILE A 8 29.21 20.06 24.25
C ILE A 8 28.41 21.34 24.37
N MET A 9 28.62 22.28 23.44
CA MET A 9 27.77 23.45 23.30
C MET A 9 26.33 22.99 22.99
N SER A 10 25.47 23.05 23.97
CA SER A 10 24.01 22.97 23.75
C SER A 10 23.58 24.10 22.81
N PRO A 11 22.81 23.80 21.75
CA PRO A 11 22.27 24.87 20.91
C PRO A 11 21.40 25.77 21.75
N ALA A 12 21.76 27.07 21.82
CA ALA A 12 21.00 28.07 22.55
C ALA A 12 19.54 28.10 22.07
N LEU A 13 18.61 27.82 22.96
CA LEU A 13 17.16 27.94 22.70
C LEU A 13 16.83 29.41 22.35
N VAL A 14 16.47 29.67 21.11
CA VAL A 14 16.03 31.00 20.68
C VAL A 14 14.67 31.29 21.28
N PRO A 15 14.46 32.46 21.95
CA PRO A 15 13.17 32.80 22.55
C PRO A 15 12.06 32.82 21.49
N LEU A 16 10.93 32.17 21.77
CA LEU A 16 9.77 32.07 20.87
C LEU A 16 9.21 33.43 20.42
N SER A 17 9.36 34.45 21.24
CA SER A 17 8.90 35.84 21.00
C SER A 17 9.63 36.51 19.80
N THR A 18 10.77 35.98 19.36
CA THR A 18 11.55 36.54 18.25
C THR A 18 11.41 35.77 16.91
N LEU A 19 10.57 34.71 16.90
CA LEU A 19 10.37 33.89 15.74
C LEU A 19 9.29 34.49 14.82
N THR A 20 9.73 35.17 13.77
CA THR A 20 8.85 35.49 12.65
C THR A 20 8.58 34.24 11.81
N PRO A 21 7.44 34.16 11.06
CA PRO A 21 7.18 33.04 10.16
C PRO A 21 8.32 32.76 9.18
N ALA A 22 8.96 33.79 8.65
CA ALA A 22 10.10 33.67 7.77
C ALA A 22 11.32 33.05 8.47
N ARG A 23 11.60 33.46 9.70
CA ARG A 23 12.71 32.93 10.49
C ARG A 23 12.47 31.50 10.97
N PHE A 24 11.20 31.16 11.29
CA PHE A 24 10.81 29.79 11.62
C PHE A 24 11.12 28.83 10.44
N LEU A 25 10.81 29.24 9.22
CA LEU A 25 11.05 28.43 8.02
C LEU A 25 12.56 28.20 7.72
N THR A 26 13.45 28.99 8.31
CA THR A 26 14.91 28.81 8.16
C THR A 26 15.53 27.96 9.27
N LEU A 27 14.79 27.62 10.34
CA LEU A 27 15.32 26.86 11.48
C LEU A 27 15.48 25.36 11.23
N ALA A 28 14.80 24.81 10.24
CA ALA A 28 14.88 23.41 9.91
C ALA A 28 15.06 23.22 8.41
N ASP A 29 15.99 22.35 8.03
CA ASP A 29 16.09 21.90 6.66
C ASP A 29 14.86 21.10 6.26
N VAL A 30 14.48 21.16 4.98
CA VAL A 30 13.46 20.26 4.47
C VAL A 30 14.05 18.85 4.45
N PRO A 31 13.50 17.92 5.24
CA PRO A 31 14.06 16.57 5.31
C PRO A 31 14.01 15.90 3.93
N PRO A 32 15.00 15.04 3.61
CA PRO A 32 15.00 14.29 2.38
C PRO A 32 13.70 13.48 2.23
N GLU A 33 13.15 13.39 1.02
CA GLU A 33 11.96 12.54 0.72
C GLU A 33 12.14 11.10 1.20
N ILE A 34 13.38 10.62 1.25
CA ILE A 34 13.74 9.27 1.68
C ILE A 34 13.20 8.96 3.08
N GLU A 35 13.26 9.90 4.03
CA GLU A 35 12.78 9.66 5.40
C GLU A 35 11.26 9.50 5.47
N TRP A 36 10.50 10.31 4.71
CA TRP A 36 9.05 10.18 4.66
C TRP A 36 8.65 8.87 4.00
N PHE A 37 9.29 8.49 2.88
CA PHE A 37 9.03 7.21 2.22
C PHE A 37 9.41 6.01 3.09
N ALA A 38 10.43 6.12 3.94
CA ALA A 38 10.81 5.07 4.88
C ALA A 38 9.72 4.78 5.93
N LYS A 39 8.94 5.80 6.33
CA LYS A 39 7.79 5.62 7.23
C LYS A 39 6.62 4.86 6.58
N LEU A 40 6.56 4.79 5.25
CA LEU A 40 5.54 4.04 4.52
C LEU A 40 5.96 2.57 4.40
N THR A 41 5.47 1.72 5.28
CA THR A 41 5.85 0.31 5.35
C THR A 41 5.42 -0.49 4.12
N ASN A 42 4.23 -0.21 3.57
CA ASN A 42 3.70 -0.93 2.41
C ASN A 42 4.32 -0.42 1.09
N ALA A 43 4.96 -1.32 0.33
CA ALA A 43 5.64 -1.00 -0.93
C ALA A 43 4.69 -0.45 -2.02
N ASN A 44 3.45 -0.96 -2.09
CA ASN A 44 2.46 -0.49 -3.06
C ASN A 44 1.99 0.93 -2.71
N THR A 45 1.76 1.22 -1.43
CA THR A 45 1.43 2.58 -0.95
C THR A 45 2.59 3.53 -1.25
N ARG A 46 3.83 3.12 -0.99
CA ARG A 46 5.02 3.92 -1.26
C ARG A 46 5.14 4.27 -2.74
N ARG A 47 4.96 3.28 -3.63
CA ARG A 47 5.00 3.50 -5.08
C ARG A 47 3.89 4.45 -5.55
N ALA A 48 2.64 4.23 -5.07
CA ALA A 48 1.52 5.08 -5.41
C ALA A 48 1.71 6.53 -4.93
N TYR A 49 2.18 6.71 -3.69
CA TYR A 49 2.42 8.04 -3.13
C TYR A 49 3.57 8.77 -3.83
N ARG A 50 4.64 8.05 -4.21
CA ARG A 50 5.73 8.64 -5.00
C ARG A 50 5.20 9.22 -6.31
N GLN A 51 4.39 8.47 -7.04
CA GLN A 51 3.78 8.94 -8.28
C GLN A 51 2.85 10.13 -8.03
N ASP A 52 2.04 10.09 -6.97
CA ASP A 52 1.09 11.16 -6.65
C ASP A 52 1.80 12.48 -6.30
N ILE A 53 2.91 12.40 -5.56
CA ILE A 53 3.73 13.58 -5.23
C ILE A 53 4.44 14.12 -6.48
N ALA A 54 4.99 13.25 -7.33
CA ALA A 54 5.60 13.66 -8.60
C ALA A 54 4.59 14.38 -9.50
N ASP A 55 3.35 13.88 -9.60
CA ASP A 55 2.27 14.52 -10.36
C ASP A 55 1.94 15.92 -9.80
N PHE A 56 1.91 16.07 -8.47
CA PHE A 56 1.69 17.37 -7.85
C PHE A 56 2.85 18.33 -8.08
N MET A 57 4.09 17.88 -7.94
CA MET A 57 5.29 18.68 -8.20
C MET A 57 5.31 19.18 -9.65
N ALA A 58 5.01 18.32 -10.61
CA ALA A 58 4.91 18.69 -12.02
C ALA A 58 3.81 19.72 -12.27
N PHE A 59 2.65 19.58 -11.59
CA PHE A 59 1.57 20.56 -11.69
C PHE A 59 1.94 21.93 -11.11
N ALA A 60 2.54 21.94 -9.93
CA ALA A 60 2.88 23.16 -9.20
C ALA A 60 4.23 23.80 -9.64
N GLY A 61 4.94 23.16 -10.57
CA GLY A 61 6.26 23.61 -11.05
C GLY A 61 7.37 23.48 -10.01
N LEU A 62 7.20 22.59 -9.02
CA LEU A 62 8.20 22.38 -7.97
C LEU A 62 9.34 21.51 -8.50
N ARG A 63 10.57 21.97 -8.30
CA ARG A 63 11.79 21.27 -8.74
C ARG A 63 12.66 20.82 -7.56
N GLN A 64 12.50 21.46 -6.41
CA GLN A 64 13.30 21.24 -5.21
C GLN A 64 12.37 21.04 -4.00
N PRO A 65 12.75 20.21 -3.02
CA PRO A 65 11.96 19.96 -1.82
C PRO A 65 11.63 21.20 -1.01
N GLU A 66 12.52 22.18 -0.97
CA GLU A 66 12.35 23.45 -0.23
C GLU A 66 11.15 24.26 -0.72
N GLN A 67 10.79 24.09 -1.98
CA GLN A 67 9.67 24.80 -2.61
C GLN A 67 8.30 24.36 -2.07
N PHE A 68 8.20 23.20 -1.38
CA PHE A 68 6.98 22.80 -0.67
C PHE A 68 6.57 23.83 0.39
N ARG A 69 7.48 24.66 0.91
CA ARG A 69 7.19 25.75 1.86
C ARG A 69 6.29 26.83 1.26
N HIS A 70 6.32 27.00 -0.06
CA HIS A 70 5.56 28.03 -0.77
C HIS A 70 4.18 27.55 -1.25
N VAL A 71 3.88 26.29 -1.09
CA VAL A 71 2.57 25.72 -1.48
C VAL A 71 1.50 26.19 -0.51
N THR A 72 0.47 26.78 -1.06
CA THR A 72 -0.70 27.26 -0.33
C THR A 72 -1.91 26.38 -0.60
N ARG A 73 -2.97 26.55 0.19
CA ARG A 73 -4.25 25.89 -0.06
C ARG A 73 -4.80 26.16 -1.47
N ALA A 74 -4.56 27.36 -2.02
CA ALA A 74 -4.99 27.70 -3.38
C ALA A 74 -4.35 26.79 -4.44
N HIS A 75 -3.06 26.45 -4.31
CA HIS A 75 -2.40 25.50 -5.20
C HIS A 75 -3.03 24.11 -5.11
N VAL A 76 -3.38 23.66 -3.90
CA VAL A 76 -4.03 22.35 -3.71
C VAL A 76 -5.45 22.32 -4.29
N ILE A 77 -6.22 23.39 -4.14
CA ILE A 77 -7.55 23.54 -4.74
C ILE A 77 -7.44 23.56 -6.27
N ALA A 78 -6.50 24.29 -6.83
CA ALA A 78 -6.26 24.35 -8.28
C ALA A 78 -5.89 22.96 -8.83
N TRP A 79 -5.01 22.23 -8.13
CA TRP A 79 -4.69 20.84 -8.50
C TRP A 79 -5.91 19.92 -8.42
N HIS A 80 -6.68 19.97 -7.33
CA HIS A 80 -7.92 19.23 -7.21
C HIS A 80 -8.86 19.48 -8.41
N ASN A 81 -9.08 20.74 -8.76
CA ASN A 81 -9.96 21.11 -9.88
C ASN A 81 -9.41 20.57 -11.22
N ARG A 82 -8.10 20.60 -11.43
CA ARG A 82 -7.45 19.97 -12.60
C ARG A 82 -7.69 18.46 -12.64
N LEU A 83 -7.54 17.76 -11.50
CA LEU A 83 -7.79 16.31 -11.44
C LEU A 83 -9.25 15.97 -11.78
N VAL A 84 -10.20 16.81 -11.32
CA VAL A 84 -11.62 16.68 -11.65
C VAL A 84 -11.86 16.93 -13.15
N SER A 85 -11.27 17.98 -13.72
CA SER A 85 -11.42 18.30 -15.17
C SER A 85 -10.79 17.24 -16.09
N GLN A 86 -9.80 16.50 -15.60
CA GLN A 86 -9.21 15.36 -16.30
C GLN A 86 -10.09 14.09 -16.20
N GLY A 87 -11.22 14.13 -15.51
CA GLY A 87 -12.13 13.00 -15.38
C GLY A 87 -11.62 11.85 -14.49
N LEU A 88 -10.68 12.12 -13.57
CA LEU A 88 -10.16 11.07 -12.68
C LEU A 88 -11.27 10.61 -11.71
N ALA A 89 -11.26 9.31 -11.42
CA ALA A 89 -12.18 8.73 -10.43
C ALA A 89 -12.01 9.37 -9.05
N ASN A 90 -13.11 9.59 -8.34
CA ASN A 90 -13.14 10.21 -7.02
C ASN A 90 -12.16 9.56 -6.03
N ASP A 91 -12.06 8.23 -6.02
CA ASP A 91 -11.14 7.51 -5.13
C ASP A 91 -9.66 7.76 -5.49
N THR A 92 -9.35 7.97 -6.78
CA THR A 92 -8.01 8.36 -7.23
C THR A 92 -7.67 9.76 -6.73
N ILE A 93 -8.60 10.72 -6.87
CA ILE A 93 -8.42 12.09 -6.37
C ILE A 93 -8.23 12.07 -4.84
N ARG A 94 -9.07 11.31 -4.12
CA ARG A 94 -8.94 11.14 -2.65
C ARG A 94 -7.58 10.59 -2.25
N ARG A 95 -7.07 9.58 -2.96
CA ARG A 95 -5.74 8.99 -2.70
C ARG A 95 -4.63 10.00 -2.95
N LYS A 96 -4.68 10.75 -4.04
CA LYS A 96 -3.70 11.80 -4.38
C LYS A 96 -3.66 12.90 -3.31
N LEU A 97 -4.82 13.38 -2.87
CA LEU A 97 -4.90 14.36 -1.78
C LEU A 97 -4.43 13.76 -0.43
N ALA A 98 -4.66 12.47 -0.18
CA ALA A 98 -4.17 11.80 1.02
C ALA A 98 -2.64 11.66 1.03
N ALA A 99 -2.02 11.35 -0.12
CA ALA A 99 -0.58 11.30 -0.27
C ALA A 99 0.06 12.67 0.05
N LEU A 100 -0.47 13.73 -0.55
CA LEU A 100 0.01 15.11 -0.33
C LEU A 100 -0.20 15.54 1.14
N SER A 101 -1.37 15.22 1.73
CA SER A 101 -1.64 15.51 3.13
C SER A 101 -0.70 14.78 4.09
N SER A 102 -0.35 13.52 3.78
CA SER A 102 0.61 12.72 4.55
C SER A 102 2.02 13.32 4.50
N LEU A 103 2.46 13.78 3.32
CA LEU A 103 3.74 14.47 3.17
C LEU A 103 3.76 15.75 4.02
N TYR A 104 2.71 16.59 3.91
CA TYR A 104 2.67 17.83 4.69
C TYR A 104 2.54 17.60 6.19
N ALA A 105 1.85 16.57 6.65
CA ALA A 105 1.85 16.18 8.05
C ALA A 105 3.28 15.86 8.53
N TYR A 106 4.03 15.11 7.76
CA TYR A 106 5.43 14.81 8.03
C TYR A 106 6.31 16.08 8.06
N LEU A 107 6.13 17.00 7.09
CA LEU A 107 6.87 18.26 7.05
C LEU A 107 6.53 19.18 8.24
N CYS A 108 5.26 19.19 8.71
CA CYS A 108 4.85 19.88 9.94
C CYS A 108 5.53 19.27 11.18
N ASP A 109 5.55 17.94 11.31
CA ASP A 109 6.21 17.23 12.41
C ASP A 109 7.71 17.56 12.50
N ARG A 110 8.33 17.86 11.36
CA ARG A 110 9.74 18.26 11.25
C ARG A 110 9.96 19.77 11.31
N ASN A 111 8.92 20.55 11.55
CA ASN A 111 8.95 22.02 11.55
C ASN A 111 9.45 22.64 10.23
N ALA A 112 9.40 21.87 9.13
CA ALA A 112 9.80 22.33 7.81
C ALA A 112 8.76 23.26 7.15
N VAL A 113 7.48 23.12 7.55
CA VAL A 113 6.35 23.96 7.17
C VAL A 113 5.48 24.28 8.40
N LEU A 114 4.79 25.42 8.38
CA LEU A 114 3.97 25.88 9.50
C LEU A 114 2.63 25.14 9.60
N HIS A 115 2.06 24.75 8.46
CA HIS A 115 0.74 24.12 8.42
C HIS A 115 0.60 23.23 7.18
N ASN A 116 -0.37 22.32 7.24
CA ASN A 116 -0.71 21.44 6.13
C ASN A 116 -1.74 22.12 5.21
N PRO A 117 -1.38 22.53 3.99
CA PRO A 117 -2.27 23.26 3.07
C PRO A 117 -3.41 22.38 2.51
N VAL A 118 -3.35 21.08 2.70
CA VAL A 118 -4.38 20.13 2.23
C VAL A 118 -5.55 20.05 3.21
N LEU A 119 -5.34 20.45 4.48
CA LEU A 119 -6.40 20.46 5.48
C LEU A 119 -7.51 21.45 5.08
N GLY A 120 -8.76 20.98 5.16
CA GLY A 120 -9.94 21.77 4.77
C GLY A 120 -10.21 21.82 3.25
N VAL A 121 -9.38 21.21 2.41
CA VAL A 121 -9.72 21.01 1.00
C VAL A 121 -10.80 19.94 0.90
N LYS A 122 -11.92 20.29 0.25
CA LYS A 122 -13.06 19.38 0.07
C LYS A 122 -12.64 18.18 -0.76
N ARG A 123 -12.81 16.99 -0.19
CA ARG A 123 -12.54 15.73 -0.91
C ARG A 123 -13.82 15.26 -1.61
N PRO A 124 -13.75 14.75 -2.84
CA PRO A 124 -14.92 14.19 -3.49
C PRO A 124 -15.44 12.99 -2.66
N ARG A 125 -16.76 12.79 -2.69
CA ARG A 125 -17.35 11.63 -2.02
C ARG A 125 -16.90 10.36 -2.75
N SER A 126 -16.57 9.31 -1.99
CA SER A 126 -16.38 7.98 -2.59
C SER A 126 -17.72 7.56 -3.20
N MET A 127 -17.70 7.11 -4.45
CA MET A 127 -18.90 6.55 -5.05
C MET A 127 -19.21 5.21 -4.38
N ASN A 128 -20.46 5.01 -4.00
CA ASN A 128 -20.92 3.70 -3.62
C ASN A 128 -20.78 2.77 -4.85
N ARG A 129 -19.94 1.74 -4.73
CA ARG A 129 -19.69 0.77 -5.81
C ARG A 129 -20.61 -0.45 -5.72
N GLU A 130 -21.63 -0.38 -4.88
CA GLU A 130 -22.59 -1.47 -4.73
C GLU A 130 -23.25 -1.76 -6.09
N GLY A 131 -23.15 -3.01 -6.53
CA GLY A 131 -23.68 -3.45 -7.82
C GLY A 131 -22.84 -3.12 -9.06
N VAL A 132 -21.73 -2.38 -8.94
CA VAL A 132 -20.86 -2.05 -10.10
C VAL A 132 -20.00 -3.24 -10.53
N THR A 133 -19.54 -4.07 -9.57
CA THR A 133 -18.81 -5.29 -9.86
C THR A 133 -19.80 -6.45 -9.93
N PRO A 134 -20.02 -7.07 -11.10
CA PRO A 134 -20.94 -8.18 -11.20
C PRO A 134 -20.44 -9.36 -10.38
N ALA A 135 -21.32 -9.95 -9.58
CA ALA A 135 -21.03 -11.19 -8.89
C ALA A 135 -21.11 -12.37 -9.88
N LEU A 136 -20.23 -13.36 -9.72
CA LEU A 136 -20.33 -14.60 -10.47
C LEU A 136 -21.46 -15.45 -9.90
N GLY A 137 -22.42 -15.85 -10.75
CA GLY A 137 -23.41 -16.86 -10.40
C GLY A 137 -22.78 -18.26 -10.38
N ASP A 138 -23.51 -19.22 -9.80
CA ASP A 138 -23.02 -20.61 -9.65
C ASP A 138 -22.57 -21.25 -10.97
N HIS A 139 -23.33 -21.04 -12.05
CA HIS A 139 -22.98 -21.55 -13.36
C HIS A 139 -21.67 -20.98 -13.87
N GLN A 140 -21.48 -19.67 -13.76
CA GLN A 140 -20.27 -18.98 -14.19
C GLN A 140 -19.05 -19.41 -13.34
N ALA A 141 -19.22 -19.58 -12.03
CA ALA A 141 -18.18 -20.07 -11.14
C ALA A 141 -17.72 -21.48 -11.49
N ARG A 142 -18.67 -22.39 -11.84
CA ARG A 142 -18.35 -23.75 -12.31
C ARG A 142 -17.62 -23.73 -13.65
N MET A 143 -18.05 -22.91 -14.60
CA MET A 143 -17.36 -22.77 -15.89
C MET A 143 -15.93 -22.24 -15.69
N LEU A 144 -15.74 -21.25 -14.82
CA LEU A 144 -14.43 -20.71 -14.51
C LEU A 144 -13.49 -21.77 -13.89
N LEU A 145 -13.99 -22.59 -12.97
CA LEU A 145 -13.24 -23.70 -12.38
C LEU A 145 -12.89 -24.79 -13.40
N ALA A 146 -13.74 -25.01 -14.39
CA ALA A 146 -13.53 -26.01 -15.43
C ALA A 146 -12.62 -25.53 -16.57
N ALA A 147 -12.41 -24.22 -16.72
CA ALA A 147 -11.64 -23.65 -17.83
C ALA A 147 -10.16 -24.07 -17.88
N PRO A 148 -9.42 -24.26 -16.75
CA PRO A 148 -8.05 -24.71 -16.83
C PRO A 148 -7.95 -26.19 -17.25
N PRO A 149 -7.04 -26.57 -18.17
CA PRO A 149 -6.92 -27.94 -18.68
C PRO A 149 -6.51 -28.91 -17.57
N GLU A 150 -7.25 -30.02 -17.42
CA GLU A 150 -7.08 -30.98 -16.32
C GLU A 150 -5.77 -31.77 -16.38
N GLY A 151 -5.32 -32.10 -17.59
CA GLY A 151 -4.16 -32.98 -17.82
C GLY A 151 -2.80 -32.31 -17.57
N THR A 152 -2.75 -30.98 -17.36
CA THR A 152 -1.49 -30.23 -17.23
C THR A 152 -1.21 -29.79 -15.79
N LEU A 153 0.07 -29.69 -15.41
CA LEU A 153 0.47 -29.16 -14.11
C LEU A 153 0.01 -27.71 -13.93
N LYS A 154 0.10 -26.92 -15.01
CA LYS A 154 -0.36 -25.53 -15.02
C LYS A 154 -1.87 -25.46 -14.77
N GLY A 155 -2.66 -26.27 -15.46
CA GLY A 155 -4.11 -26.27 -15.28
C GLY A 155 -4.53 -26.71 -13.87
N LYS A 156 -3.84 -27.68 -13.28
CA LYS A 156 -4.07 -28.09 -11.88
C LYS A 156 -3.78 -26.95 -10.91
N ARG A 157 -2.67 -26.22 -11.11
CA ARG A 157 -2.32 -25.02 -10.32
C ARG A 157 -3.39 -23.94 -10.48
N ASP A 158 -3.73 -23.60 -11.70
CA ASP A 158 -4.66 -22.51 -12.00
C ASP A 158 -6.04 -22.82 -11.43
N ARG A 159 -6.49 -24.08 -11.49
CA ARG A 159 -7.73 -24.53 -10.82
C ARG A 159 -7.67 -24.42 -9.31
N ALA A 160 -6.53 -24.74 -8.68
CA ALA A 160 -6.34 -24.57 -7.23
C ALA A 160 -6.41 -23.10 -6.83
N ILE A 161 -5.80 -22.21 -7.61
CA ILE A 161 -5.88 -20.76 -7.41
C ILE A 161 -7.33 -20.28 -7.48
N LEU A 162 -8.05 -20.64 -8.54
CA LEU A 162 -9.45 -20.26 -8.74
C LEU A 162 -10.36 -20.79 -7.62
N ALA A 163 -10.19 -22.07 -7.24
CA ALA A 163 -10.96 -22.65 -6.13
C ALA A 163 -10.69 -21.91 -4.82
N THR A 164 -9.44 -21.59 -4.54
CA THR A 164 -9.08 -20.85 -3.33
C THR A 164 -9.70 -19.45 -3.31
N LEU A 165 -9.68 -18.73 -4.42
CA LEU A 165 -10.31 -17.42 -4.52
C LEU A 165 -11.84 -17.49 -4.38
N LEU A 166 -12.48 -18.44 -5.07
CA LEU A 166 -13.94 -18.56 -5.09
C LEU A 166 -14.52 -19.01 -3.74
N TYR A 167 -13.89 -19.99 -3.10
CA TYR A 167 -14.43 -20.58 -1.86
C TYR A 167 -13.98 -19.85 -0.58
N HIS A 168 -12.84 -19.15 -0.60
CA HIS A 168 -12.31 -18.52 0.62
C HIS A 168 -12.27 -16.99 0.56
N GLY A 169 -12.56 -16.37 -0.59
CA GLY A 169 -12.60 -14.92 -0.74
C GLY A 169 -11.29 -14.23 -0.38
N LEU A 170 -10.15 -14.84 -0.71
CA LEU A 170 -8.83 -14.26 -0.42
C LEU A 170 -8.55 -13.04 -1.29
N ARG A 171 -7.80 -12.09 -0.73
CA ARG A 171 -7.21 -11.03 -1.54
C ARG A 171 -6.06 -11.58 -2.37
N TYR A 172 -5.77 -10.94 -3.50
CA TYR A 172 -4.68 -11.36 -4.38
C TYR A 172 -3.34 -11.53 -3.65
N GLU A 173 -2.95 -10.56 -2.83
CA GLU A 173 -1.69 -10.63 -2.06
C GLU A 173 -1.71 -11.77 -1.03
N GLU A 174 -2.83 -12.00 -0.37
CA GLU A 174 -3.00 -13.11 0.57
C GLU A 174 -2.84 -14.47 -0.13
N LEU A 175 -3.40 -14.60 -1.34
CA LEU A 175 -3.21 -15.80 -2.15
C LEU A 175 -1.74 -16.02 -2.54
N CYS A 176 -1.05 -14.97 -2.98
CA CYS A 176 0.35 -15.04 -3.41
C CYS A 176 1.32 -15.44 -2.30
N THR A 177 0.96 -15.18 -1.04
CA THR A 177 1.78 -15.55 0.13
C THR A 177 1.50 -16.94 0.68
N LEU A 178 0.48 -17.63 0.17
CA LEU A 178 0.16 -18.99 0.61
C LEU A 178 1.26 -19.97 0.25
N THR A 179 1.59 -20.82 1.21
CA THR A 179 2.51 -21.94 1.06
C THR A 179 1.81 -23.24 1.46
N VAL A 180 2.43 -24.37 1.19
CA VAL A 180 1.95 -25.67 1.70
C VAL A 180 1.89 -25.68 3.23
N GLY A 181 2.83 -24.96 3.88
CA GLY A 181 2.86 -24.78 5.33
C GLY A 181 1.73 -23.90 5.87
N SER A 182 0.96 -23.22 5.02
CA SER A 182 -0.21 -22.45 5.45
C SER A 182 -1.43 -23.33 5.75
N ILE A 183 -1.37 -24.64 5.45
CA ILE A 183 -2.45 -25.57 5.74
C ILE A 183 -2.22 -26.21 7.11
N HIS A 184 -3.17 -26.03 8.00
CA HIS A 184 -3.12 -26.53 9.37
C HIS A 184 -4.34 -27.40 9.66
N GLN A 185 -4.14 -28.48 10.41
CA GLN A 185 -5.22 -29.30 10.93
C GLN A 185 -5.71 -28.70 12.25
N ARG A 186 -7.00 -28.41 12.35
CA ARG A 186 -7.66 -27.95 13.59
C ARG A 186 -8.91 -28.79 13.80
N GLU A 187 -8.98 -29.49 14.93
CA GLU A 187 -10.12 -30.37 15.28
C GLU A 187 -10.52 -31.29 14.12
N SER A 188 -9.54 -31.93 13.50
CA SER A 188 -9.70 -32.82 12.34
C SER A 188 -10.19 -32.15 11.05
N VAL A 189 -10.36 -30.83 11.03
CA VAL A 189 -10.73 -30.07 9.84
C VAL A 189 -9.51 -29.30 9.31
N PRO A 190 -9.15 -29.46 8.03
CA PRO A 190 -8.08 -28.68 7.45
C PRO A 190 -8.47 -27.20 7.29
N HIS A 191 -7.59 -26.32 7.72
CA HIS A 191 -7.74 -24.87 7.62
C HIS A 191 -6.58 -24.26 6.86
N VAL A 192 -6.83 -23.19 6.13
CA VAL A 192 -5.78 -22.34 5.57
C VAL A 192 -5.55 -21.16 6.51
N ARG A 193 -4.29 -20.98 6.93
CA ARG A 193 -3.83 -19.81 7.68
C ARG A 193 -3.52 -18.68 6.69
N VAL A 194 -4.20 -17.57 6.84
CA VAL A 194 -4.09 -16.41 5.96
C VAL A 194 -3.60 -15.21 6.76
N GLU A 195 -2.53 -14.60 6.29
CA GLU A 195 -2.00 -13.34 6.82
C GLU A 195 -2.58 -12.18 6.01
N GLY A 196 -3.33 -11.32 6.68
CA GLY A 196 -3.98 -10.18 6.07
C GLY A 196 -3.26 -8.86 6.37
N LYS A 197 -3.84 -7.75 5.92
CA LYS A 197 -3.32 -6.41 6.14
C LYS A 197 -3.17 -6.10 7.65
N GLY A 198 -1.99 -5.60 8.04
CA GLY A 198 -1.66 -5.25 9.43
C GLY A 198 -1.43 -6.46 10.32
N ASP A 199 -0.78 -7.49 9.77
CA ASP A 199 -0.37 -8.74 10.46
C ASP A 199 -1.52 -9.52 11.10
N LYS A 200 -2.75 -9.27 10.62
CA LYS A 200 -3.92 -10.00 11.10
C LYS A 200 -3.94 -11.40 10.51
N VAL A 201 -3.89 -12.39 11.38
CA VAL A 201 -3.97 -13.80 11.00
C VAL A 201 -5.40 -14.28 11.16
N ARG A 202 -5.92 -15.02 10.16
CA ARG A 202 -7.19 -15.73 10.22
C ARG A 202 -7.03 -17.15 9.71
N TYR A 203 -7.83 -18.05 10.25
CA TYR A 203 -7.90 -19.43 9.82
C TYR A 203 -9.27 -19.67 9.16
N LEU A 204 -9.26 -20.13 7.93
CA LEU A 204 -10.47 -20.40 7.16
C LEU A 204 -10.58 -21.91 6.95
N PRO A 205 -11.73 -22.55 7.26
CA PRO A 205 -11.94 -23.95 6.94
C PRO A 205 -11.72 -24.19 5.45
N LEU A 206 -10.95 -25.20 5.11
CA LEU A 206 -10.62 -25.48 3.71
C LEU A 206 -11.77 -26.20 3.03
N HIS A 207 -12.34 -25.60 2.00
CA HIS A 207 -13.41 -26.23 1.21
C HIS A 207 -12.90 -27.51 0.53
N VAL A 208 -13.73 -28.56 0.50
CA VAL A 208 -13.35 -29.87 0.00
C VAL A 208 -12.75 -29.86 -1.42
N THR A 209 -13.31 -29.04 -2.31
CA THR A 209 -12.79 -28.88 -3.67
C THR A 209 -11.39 -28.28 -3.67
N ALA A 210 -11.14 -27.27 -2.83
CA ALA A 210 -9.80 -26.70 -2.68
C ALA A 210 -8.85 -27.72 -2.02
N GLN A 211 -9.29 -28.46 -1.01
CA GLN A 211 -8.52 -29.51 -0.34
C GLN A 211 -7.99 -30.56 -1.33
N LEU A 212 -8.82 -31.06 -2.23
CA LEU A 212 -8.42 -32.03 -3.26
C LEU A 212 -7.28 -31.48 -4.15
N LEU A 213 -7.34 -30.19 -4.47
CA LEU A 213 -6.32 -29.54 -5.29
C LEU A 213 -5.01 -29.31 -4.50
N TYR A 214 -5.09 -29.03 -3.20
CA TYR A 214 -3.92 -28.91 -2.34
C TYR A 214 -3.23 -30.27 -2.09
N HIS A 215 -3.95 -31.37 -2.02
CA HIS A 215 -3.34 -32.69 -1.90
C HIS A 215 -2.53 -33.11 -3.15
N LEU A 216 -2.84 -32.56 -4.30
CA LEU A 216 -2.06 -32.77 -5.52
C LEU A 216 -0.77 -31.91 -5.54
N TRP A 217 -0.74 -30.81 -4.80
CA TRP A 217 0.33 -29.81 -4.82
C TRP A 217 1.68 -30.31 -4.30
N PRO A 218 1.79 -31.05 -3.18
CA PRO A 218 3.08 -31.62 -2.74
C PRO A 218 3.70 -32.55 -3.77
N ARG A 219 2.89 -33.35 -4.48
CA ARG A 219 3.34 -34.23 -5.55
C ARG A 219 3.85 -33.45 -6.77
N VAL A 220 3.22 -32.31 -7.07
CA VAL A 220 3.63 -31.40 -8.12
C VAL A 220 4.96 -30.71 -7.77
N ILE A 221 5.08 -30.21 -6.54
CA ILE A 221 6.31 -29.57 -6.05
C ILE A 221 7.47 -30.57 -5.99
N ALA A 222 7.25 -31.78 -5.51
CA ALA A 222 8.27 -32.84 -5.48
C ALA A 222 8.81 -33.12 -6.88
N ARG A 223 7.94 -33.22 -7.89
CA ARG A 223 8.34 -33.40 -9.29
C ARG A 223 9.07 -32.19 -9.90
N LEU A 224 8.69 -30.98 -9.54
CA LEU A 224 9.35 -29.75 -9.99
C LEU A 224 10.75 -29.60 -9.36
N ARG A 225 10.91 -29.94 -8.07
CA ARG A 225 12.22 -29.97 -7.41
C ARG A 225 13.17 -30.99 -8.05
N GLN A 226 12.68 -32.17 -8.41
CA GLN A 226 13.46 -33.18 -9.12
C GLN A 226 13.92 -32.74 -10.52
N ARG A 227 13.24 -31.79 -11.14
CA ARG A 227 13.57 -31.24 -12.46
C ARG A 227 14.34 -29.92 -12.40
N GLY A 228 14.80 -29.48 -11.23
CA GLY A 228 15.58 -28.24 -11.06
C GLY A 228 14.80 -26.95 -11.31
N VAL A 229 13.48 -27.01 -11.44
CA VAL A 229 12.63 -25.84 -11.62
C VAL A 229 12.09 -25.43 -10.25
N VAL A 230 12.81 -24.54 -9.57
CA VAL A 230 12.36 -23.92 -8.34
C VAL A 230 12.18 -22.44 -8.58
N THR A 231 10.99 -22.06 -8.97
CA THR A 231 10.45 -20.73 -8.62
C THR A 231 8.93 -20.85 -8.65
N LEU A 232 8.32 -20.87 -7.50
CA LEU A 232 6.92 -20.56 -7.31
C LEU A 232 6.86 -19.04 -7.27
N VAL A 233 6.28 -18.45 -8.27
CA VAL A 233 6.03 -17.07 -8.63
C VAL A 233 6.22 -16.20 -7.98
#